data_e4a567e539606e353da7269098f26637
#
_entry.id   e4a567e539606e353da7269098f26637
#
_cell.length_a   1.000
_cell.length_b   1.000
_cell.length_c   1.000
_cell.angle_alpha   90.00
_cell.angle_beta   90.00
_cell.angle_gamma   90.00
#
_symmetry.space_group_name_H-M   'P 1'
#
loop_
_entity.id
_entity.type
_entity.pdbx_description
1 polymer ?
#
loop_
_entity_poly.entity_id
_entity_poly.type
_entity_poly.pdbx_seq_one_letter_code
_entity_poly.pdbx_strand_id
1 'polypeptide(L)'
;MTGRGRSEELDLDLAYAGDVHRWWHLSRPGPELLQALEDGWIVPDGMVLDVGCGLGTEVSTLAERGSHAVGIDLSLEALRRARTAHVSPRFVQADALALPFKRSVFDVALDRGFFHYLGVSQRTQYAHELRRVVRPGGRMLLRASLYSAGVKNDVDEEGIRRSFAGWRVERLEQSDVPSDTRTLRVLVVRLERGPD
;
A
#
# COMPACT_ATOMS: atom_id res chain seq x y z
N MET A 1 2.11 -37.22 14.80
CA MET A 1 3.26 -36.32 15.03
C MET A 1 3.47 -35.52 13.76
N THR A 2 2.94 -34.32 13.70
CA THR A 2 3.08 -33.45 12.53
C THR A 2 3.30 -32.03 13.06
N GLY A 3 4.58 -31.69 13.24
CA GLY A 3 4.97 -30.31 13.45
C GLY A 3 4.85 -29.58 12.10
N ARG A 4 3.78 -28.82 11.89
CA ARG A 4 3.81 -27.74 10.91
C ARG A 4 4.73 -26.67 11.47
N GLY A 5 5.92 -26.56 10.89
CA GLY A 5 6.85 -25.49 11.19
C GLY A 5 6.12 -24.16 11.06
N ARG A 6 6.25 -23.30 12.08
CA ARG A 6 5.98 -21.86 11.93
C ARG A 6 6.84 -21.42 10.75
N SER A 7 6.22 -20.90 9.71
CA SER A 7 6.93 -20.08 8.72
C SER A 7 7.63 -18.99 9.54
N GLU A 8 8.95 -18.95 9.51
CA GLU A 8 9.69 -17.85 10.11
C GLU A 8 9.10 -16.56 9.56
N GLU A 9 8.55 -15.77 10.45
CA GLU A 9 7.98 -14.46 10.11
C GLU A 9 9.15 -13.62 9.64
N LEU A 10 9.06 -13.06 8.42
CA LEU A 10 10.14 -12.27 7.83
C LEU A 10 10.44 -11.08 8.74
N ASP A 11 11.66 -11.00 9.26
CA ASP A 11 12.14 -9.83 9.98
C ASP A 11 12.34 -8.68 8.97
N LEU A 12 11.38 -7.75 8.95
CA LEU A 12 11.36 -6.63 8.02
C LEU A 12 12.56 -5.70 8.23
N ASP A 13 12.99 -5.48 9.46
CA ASP A 13 14.14 -4.61 9.73
C ASP A 13 15.43 -5.22 9.17
N LEU A 14 15.65 -6.52 9.34
CA LEU A 14 16.77 -7.23 8.72
C LEU A 14 16.66 -7.22 7.18
N ALA A 15 15.47 -7.38 6.63
CA ALA A 15 15.25 -7.33 5.19
C ALA A 15 15.60 -5.96 4.59
N TYR A 16 15.29 -4.88 5.30
CA TYR A 16 15.64 -3.52 4.89
C TYR A 16 17.07 -3.13 5.24
N ALA A 17 17.66 -3.66 6.30
CA ALA A 17 19.08 -3.47 6.60
C ALA A 17 20.00 -4.13 5.55
N GLY A 18 19.57 -5.26 5.01
CA GLY A 18 20.25 -5.98 3.92
C GLY A 18 19.69 -5.66 2.54
N ASP A 19 19.85 -6.61 1.62
CA ASP A 19 19.44 -6.50 0.21
C ASP A 19 18.12 -7.20 -0.13
N VAL A 20 17.49 -7.89 0.83
CA VAL A 20 16.28 -8.68 0.60
C VAL A 20 15.12 -7.80 0.11
N HIS A 21 15.01 -6.57 0.62
CA HIS A 21 13.98 -5.62 0.19
C HIS A 21 14.01 -5.29 -1.31
N ARG A 22 15.13 -5.47 -2.01
CA ARG A 22 15.25 -5.24 -3.46
C ARG A 22 14.33 -6.13 -4.29
N TRP A 23 13.84 -7.22 -3.73
CA TRP A 23 12.91 -8.13 -4.43
C TRP A 23 11.53 -7.51 -4.65
N TRP A 24 11.12 -6.54 -3.82
CA TRP A 24 9.82 -5.87 -3.89
C TRP A 24 9.92 -4.35 -3.99
N HIS A 25 11.08 -3.78 -3.66
CA HIS A 25 11.28 -2.34 -3.76
C HIS A 25 11.28 -1.89 -5.23
N LEU A 26 10.66 -0.72 -5.45
CA LEU A 26 10.73 0.00 -6.71
C LEU A 26 11.37 1.35 -6.44
N SER A 27 12.47 1.64 -7.14
CA SER A 27 13.20 2.91 -7.01
C SER A 27 12.47 4.11 -7.64
N ARG A 28 11.35 3.85 -8.31
CA ARG A 28 10.52 4.84 -9.00
C ARG A 28 9.04 4.64 -8.66
N PRO A 29 8.21 5.71 -8.76
CA PRO A 29 6.78 5.59 -8.51
C PRO A 29 6.11 4.62 -9.49
N GLY A 30 5.09 3.93 -9.03
CA GLY A 30 4.31 3.02 -9.86
C GLY A 30 3.58 3.76 -10.98
N PRO A 31 3.45 3.16 -12.19
CA PRO A 31 2.73 3.78 -13.29
C PRO A 31 1.25 4.05 -12.95
N GLU A 32 0.64 3.23 -12.10
CA GLU A 32 -0.72 3.42 -11.58
C GLU A 32 -0.87 4.69 -10.74
N LEU A 33 0.16 5.04 -9.95
CA LEU A 33 0.19 6.29 -9.20
C LEU A 33 0.35 7.49 -10.13
N LEU A 34 1.30 7.40 -11.07
CA LEU A 34 1.53 8.48 -12.04
C LEU A 34 0.27 8.77 -12.84
N GLN A 35 -0.42 7.73 -13.33
CA GLN A 35 -1.68 7.87 -14.04
C GLN A 35 -2.77 8.51 -13.16
N ALA A 36 -2.87 8.13 -11.88
CA ALA A 36 -3.85 8.68 -10.96
C ALA A 36 -3.61 10.17 -10.64
N LEU A 37 -2.36 10.60 -10.72
CA LEU A 37 -2.00 12.02 -10.60
C LEU A 37 -2.27 12.78 -11.91
N GLU A 38 -1.96 12.20 -13.06
CA GLU A 38 -2.14 12.82 -14.38
C GLU A 38 -3.61 13.00 -14.76
N ASP A 39 -4.47 12.01 -14.43
CA ASP A 39 -5.90 12.07 -14.71
C ASP A 39 -6.72 12.81 -13.63
N GLY A 40 -6.04 13.39 -12.62
CA GLY A 40 -6.67 14.16 -11.55
C GLY A 40 -7.48 13.32 -10.57
N TRP A 41 -7.29 12.00 -10.56
CA TRP A 41 -7.93 11.13 -9.61
C TRP A 41 -7.35 11.31 -8.19
N ILE A 42 -6.05 11.61 -8.08
CA ILE A 42 -5.42 12.17 -6.88
C ILE A 42 -5.21 13.66 -7.15
N VAL A 43 -5.82 14.51 -6.32
CA VAL A 43 -5.72 15.96 -6.48
C VAL A 43 -4.59 16.55 -5.61
N PRO A 44 -3.96 17.65 -6.03
CA PRO A 44 -3.04 18.41 -5.18
C PRO A 44 -3.73 18.86 -3.87
N ASP A 45 -2.93 19.19 -2.86
CA ASP A 45 -3.36 19.63 -1.52
C ASP A 45 -4.17 18.59 -0.71
N GLY A 46 -4.43 17.39 -1.27
CA GLY A 46 -5.10 16.31 -0.57
C GLY A 46 -4.21 15.65 0.49
N MET A 47 -4.84 15.18 1.57
CA MET A 47 -4.19 14.33 2.58
C MET A 47 -4.11 12.89 2.06
N VAL A 48 -2.91 12.37 1.86
CA VAL A 48 -2.69 11.03 1.31
C VAL A 48 -1.94 10.15 2.30
N LEU A 49 -2.47 8.94 2.56
CA LEU A 49 -1.82 7.89 3.35
C LEU A 49 -1.21 6.85 2.42
N ASP A 50 0.08 6.59 2.54
CA ASP A 50 0.75 5.46 1.88
C ASP A 50 1.02 4.35 2.90
N VAL A 51 0.39 3.18 2.70
CA VAL A 51 0.46 2.04 3.63
C VAL A 51 1.49 1.03 3.18
N GLY A 52 2.42 0.68 4.08
CA GLY A 52 3.58 -0.13 3.74
C GLY A 52 4.53 0.65 2.82
N CYS A 53 4.81 1.90 3.16
CA CYS A 53 5.53 2.84 2.30
C CYS A 53 6.99 2.48 2.04
N GLY A 54 7.57 1.56 2.81
CA GLY A 54 8.95 1.12 2.68
C GLY A 54 9.93 2.29 2.67
N LEU A 55 10.68 2.44 1.58
CA LEU A 55 11.67 3.52 1.42
C LEU A 55 11.08 4.86 0.98
N GLY A 56 9.75 4.98 0.90
CA GLY A 56 9.03 6.26 0.75
C GLY A 56 8.99 6.86 -0.66
N THR A 57 9.19 6.06 -1.69
CA THR A 57 9.18 6.52 -3.10
C THR A 57 7.86 7.21 -3.48
N GLU A 58 6.70 6.59 -3.15
CA GLU A 58 5.37 7.14 -3.43
C GLU A 58 5.11 8.39 -2.60
N VAL A 59 5.46 8.35 -1.31
CA VAL A 59 5.26 9.50 -0.39
C VAL A 59 6.03 10.72 -0.89
N SER A 60 7.28 10.54 -1.34
CA SER A 60 8.08 11.62 -1.92
C SER A 60 7.46 12.17 -3.19
N THR A 61 7.07 11.27 -4.12
CA THR A 61 6.43 11.66 -5.39
C THR A 61 5.15 12.45 -5.16
N LEU A 62 4.31 12.03 -4.19
CA LEU A 62 3.09 12.74 -3.83
C LEU A 62 3.38 14.13 -3.27
N ALA A 63 4.37 14.24 -2.37
CA ALA A 63 4.78 15.52 -1.79
C ALA A 63 5.31 16.48 -2.85
N GLU A 64 6.13 16.00 -3.80
CA GLU A 64 6.64 16.78 -4.93
C GLU A 64 5.52 17.26 -5.88
N ARG A 65 4.39 16.56 -5.91
CA ARG A 65 3.19 16.93 -6.68
C ARG A 65 2.17 17.75 -5.88
N GLY A 66 2.54 18.22 -4.67
CA GLY A 66 1.74 19.12 -3.85
C GLY A 66 0.77 18.44 -2.88
N SER A 67 0.77 17.12 -2.75
CA SER A 67 -0.07 16.42 -1.78
C SER A 67 0.54 16.44 -0.37
N HIS A 68 -0.29 16.44 0.66
CA HIS A 68 0.14 16.25 2.05
C HIS A 68 0.26 14.76 2.36
N ALA A 69 1.37 14.14 1.96
CA ALA A 69 1.58 12.70 2.06
C ALA A 69 2.14 12.27 3.42
N VAL A 70 1.61 11.18 3.95
CA VAL A 70 2.10 10.47 5.14
C VAL A 70 2.32 9.01 4.79
N GLY A 71 3.54 8.49 4.99
CA GLY A 71 3.86 7.08 4.83
C GLY A 71 3.88 6.36 6.16
N ILE A 72 3.33 5.16 6.20
CA ILE A 72 3.48 4.25 7.34
C ILE A 72 4.14 2.95 6.91
N ASP A 73 4.96 2.41 7.81
CA ASP A 73 5.54 1.07 7.68
C ASP A 73 5.73 0.47 9.07
N LEU A 74 5.77 -0.84 9.16
CA LEU A 74 6.07 -1.54 10.40
C LEU A 74 7.58 -1.53 10.68
N SER A 75 8.41 -1.54 9.63
CA SER A 75 9.87 -1.52 9.73
C SER A 75 10.40 -0.14 10.08
N LEU A 76 11.05 -0.04 11.24
CA LEU A 76 11.74 1.18 11.65
C LEU A 76 12.95 1.46 10.75
N GLU A 77 13.65 0.42 10.29
CA GLU A 77 14.80 0.56 9.40
C GLU A 77 14.39 1.11 8.02
N ALA A 78 13.26 0.64 7.45
CA ALA A 78 12.71 1.22 6.22
C ALA A 78 12.46 2.73 6.39
N LEU A 79 11.78 3.11 7.46
CA LEU A 79 11.44 4.51 7.74
C LEU A 79 12.67 5.38 8.03
N ARG A 80 13.70 4.83 8.69
CA ARG A 80 14.98 5.53 8.90
C ARG A 80 15.63 5.86 7.56
N ARG A 81 15.68 4.90 6.64
CA ARG A 81 16.22 5.08 5.29
C ARG A 81 15.38 6.05 4.46
N ALA A 82 14.05 5.94 4.54
CA ALA A 82 13.14 6.86 3.87
C ALA A 82 13.37 8.31 4.32
N ARG A 83 13.50 8.56 5.63
CA ARG A 83 13.80 9.90 6.17
C ARG A 83 15.15 10.43 5.75
N THR A 84 16.12 9.56 5.51
CA THR A 84 17.45 9.96 5.03
C THR A 84 17.42 10.32 3.53
N ALA A 85 16.62 9.61 2.74
CA ALA A 85 16.51 9.81 1.30
C ALA A 85 15.60 11.01 0.92
N HIS A 86 14.62 11.35 1.78
CA HIS A 86 13.58 12.34 1.47
C HIS A 86 13.43 13.37 2.59
N VAL A 87 13.63 14.64 2.28
CA VAL A 87 13.73 15.74 3.29
C VAL A 87 12.36 16.16 3.84
N SER A 88 11.28 16.08 3.07
CA SER A 88 9.99 16.70 3.42
C SER A 88 8.87 15.75 3.82
N PRO A 89 8.81 14.50 3.38
CA PRO A 89 7.70 13.62 3.69
C PRO A 89 7.63 13.21 5.17
N ARG A 90 6.41 12.96 5.64
CA ARG A 90 6.14 12.47 7.00
C ARG A 90 6.09 10.95 7.00
N PHE A 91 6.88 10.32 7.88
CA PHE A 91 6.94 8.88 8.05
C PHE A 91 6.63 8.50 9.49
N VAL A 92 5.72 7.54 9.68
CA VAL A 92 5.25 7.08 10.99
C VAL A 92 5.39 5.57 11.08
N GLN A 93 6.01 5.05 12.13
CA GLN A 93 6.00 3.62 12.40
C GLN A 93 4.61 3.24 12.92
N ALA A 94 3.92 2.35 12.20
CA ALA A 94 2.57 1.92 12.56
C ALA A 94 2.22 0.56 11.99
N ASP A 95 1.33 -0.15 12.70
CA ASP A 95 0.65 -1.32 12.17
C ASP A 95 -0.56 -0.86 11.33
N ALA A 96 -0.62 -1.34 10.09
CA ALA A 96 -1.72 -1.07 9.18
C ALA A 96 -3.07 -1.64 9.65
N LEU A 97 -3.04 -2.62 10.55
CA LEU A 97 -4.24 -3.21 11.16
C LEU A 97 -4.75 -2.43 12.38
N ALA A 98 -4.00 -1.38 12.83
CA ALA A 98 -4.36 -0.52 13.95
C ALA A 98 -3.80 0.90 13.72
N LEU A 99 -4.35 1.62 12.76
CA LEU A 99 -3.82 2.91 12.30
C LEU A 99 -3.91 4.00 13.37
N PRO A 100 -2.80 4.72 13.69
CA PRO A 100 -2.76 5.71 14.76
C PRO A 100 -3.34 7.08 14.34
N PHE A 101 -4.35 7.08 13.48
CA PHE A 101 -4.97 8.30 12.97
C PHE A 101 -6.43 8.42 13.40
N LYS A 102 -6.92 9.65 13.46
CA LYS A 102 -8.33 9.93 13.68
C LYS A 102 -9.18 9.48 12.48
N ARG A 103 -10.50 9.39 12.70
CA ARG A 103 -11.45 9.11 11.62
C ARG A 103 -11.42 10.20 10.55
N SER A 104 -11.60 9.82 9.31
CA SER A 104 -11.84 10.72 8.17
C SER A 104 -10.78 11.81 7.98
N VAL A 105 -9.49 11.44 8.18
CA VAL A 105 -8.35 12.36 8.02
C VAL A 105 -7.87 12.40 6.56
N PHE A 106 -7.93 11.26 5.86
CA PHE A 106 -7.32 11.13 4.55
C PHE A 106 -8.35 11.26 3.42
N ASP A 107 -7.95 11.94 2.35
CA ASP A 107 -8.68 12.00 1.10
C ASP A 107 -8.43 10.74 0.26
N VAL A 108 -7.19 10.25 0.29
CA VAL A 108 -6.76 9.08 -0.46
C VAL A 108 -5.88 8.18 0.41
N ALA A 109 -6.05 6.87 0.27
CA ALA A 109 -5.09 5.87 0.73
C ALA A 109 -4.41 5.19 -0.47
N LEU A 110 -3.13 4.87 -0.33
CA LEU A 110 -2.36 4.06 -1.27
C LEU A 110 -1.92 2.76 -0.59
N ASP A 111 -1.92 1.68 -1.33
CA ASP A 111 -1.24 0.43 -0.99
C ASP A 111 -0.57 -0.12 -2.24
N ARG A 112 0.74 -0.05 -2.27
CA ARG A 112 1.52 -0.55 -3.38
C ARG A 112 2.25 -1.86 -3.04
N GLY A 113 1.50 -2.85 -2.55
CA GLY A 113 2.04 -4.19 -2.39
C GLY A 113 2.12 -4.70 -0.96
N PHE A 114 1.31 -4.15 -0.05
CA PHE A 114 1.15 -4.67 1.30
C PHE A 114 -0.03 -5.67 1.40
N PHE A 115 -1.17 -5.37 0.80
CA PHE A 115 -2.41 -6.14 0.90
C PHE A 115 -2.25 -7.64 0.62
N HIS A 116 -1.44 -8.01 -0.35
CA HIS A 116 -1.29 -9.42 -0.75
C HIS A 116 -0.49 -10.27 0.26
N TYR A 117 0.16 -9.66 1.25
CA TYR A 117 0.77 -10.37 2.37
C TYR A 117 -0.22 -10.69 3.50
N LEU A 118 -1.39 -10.03 3.51
CA LEU A 118 -2.39 -10.23 4.54
C LEU A 118 -3.19 -11.53 4.33
N GLY A 119 -3.40 -12.26 5.42
CA GLY A 119 -4.38 -13.35 5.46
C GLY A 119 -5.82 -12.84 5.34
N VAL A 120 -6.77 -13.71 5.00
CA VAL A 120 -8.18 -13.33 4.71
C VAL A 120 -8.80 -12.51 5.85
N SER A 121 -8.63 -12.91 7.11
CA SER A 121 -9.16 -12.18 8.27
C SER A 121 -8.51 -10.81 8.45
N GLN A 122 -7.21 -10.71 8.20
CA GLN A 122 -6.46 -9.46 8.28
C GLN A 122 -6.88 -8.48 7.18
N ARG A 123 -7.20 -8.95 5.97
CA ARG A 123 -7.69 -8.10 4.86
C ARG A 123 -8.98 -7.37 5.23
N THR A 124 -9.89 -8.04 5.93
CA THR A 124 -11.14 -7.41 6.42
C THR A 124 -10.86 -6.36 7.49
N GLN A 125 -9.97 -6.66 8.45
CA GLN A 125 -9.56 -5.71 9.49
C GLN A 125 -8.86 -4.49 8.87
N TYR A 126 -7.96 -4.71 7.93
CA TYR A 126 -7.27 -3.67 7.18
C TYR A 126 -8.23 -2.74 6.43
N ALA A 127 -9.18 -3.31 5.69
CA ALA A 127 -10.19 -2.53 4.97
C ALA A 127 -11.09 -1.72 5.92
N HIS A 128 -11.39 -2.27 7.11
CA HIS A 128 -12.13 -1.55 8.15
C HIS A 128 -11.32 -0.36 8.70
N GLU A 129 -10.02 -0.54 8.97
CA GLU A 129 -9.15 0.55 9.42
C GLU A 129 -9.03 1.64 8.35
N LEU A 130 -8.85 1.27 7.09
CA LEU A 130 -8.86 2.23 5.98
C LEU A 130 -10.20 2.96 5.88
N ARG A 131 -11.34 2.24 6.00
CA ARG A 131 -12.67 2.88 6.02
C ARG A 131 -12.80 3.87 7.18
N ARG A 132 -12.17 3.62 8.31
CA ARG A 132 -12.19 4.53 9.45
C ARG A 132 -11.40 5.81 9.20
N VAL A 133 -10.21 5.72 8.60
CA VAL A 133 -9.29 6.88 8.48
C VAL A 133 -9.48 7.68 7.19
N VAL A 134 -9.92 7.05 6.10
CA VAL A 134 -10.29 7.73 4.85
C VAL A 134 -11.68 8.33 5.00
N ARG A 135 -11.92 9.55 4.54
CA ARG A 135 -13.22 10.23 4.64
C ARG A 135 -14.28 9.59 3.72
N PRO A 136 -15.59 9.75 3.98
CA PRO A 136 -16.63 9.40 3.01
C PRO A 136 -16.40 10.09 1.66
N GLY A 137 -16.55 9.36 0.55
CA GLY A 137 -16.19 9.82 -0.78
C GLY A 137 -14.68 9.92 -1.03
N GLY A 138 -13.85 9.58 -0.04
CA GLY A 138 -12.40 9.43 -0.23
C GLY A 138 -12.07 8.16 -1.00
N ARG A 139 -10.83 8.02 -1.43
CA ARG A 139 -10.42 7.04 -2.45
C ARG A 139 -9.31 6.13 -1.95
N MET A 140 -9.16 4.98 -2.60
CA MET A 140 -8.02 4.08 -2.39
C MET A 140 -7.48 3.57 -3.72
N LEU A 141 -6.17 3.71 -3.91
CA LEU A 141 -5.44 3.06 -4.98
C LEU A 141 -4.71 1.84 -4.40
N LEU A 142 -5.15 0.66 -4.79
CA LEU A 142 -4.58 -0.61 -4.37
C LEU A 142 -3.83 -1.25 -5.54
N ARG A 143 -2.59 -1.67 -5.31
CA ARG A 143 -1.86 -2.57 -6.19
C ARG A 143 -1.46 -3.82 -5.43
N ALA A 144 -2.01 -4.95 -5.82
CA ALA A 144 -1.70 -6.24 -5.22
C ALA A 144 -1.00 -7.16 -6.22
N SER A 145 0.13 -7.76 -5.83
CA SER A 145 0.82 -8.73 -6.67
C SER A 145 0.02 -10.03 -6.74
N LEU A 146 -0.14 -10.57 -7.96
CA LEU A 146 -0.76 -11.87 -8.19
C LEU A 146 0.19 -13.04 -7.91
N TYR A 147 1.50 -12.77 -7.86
CA TYR A 147 2.52 -13.76 -7.59
C TYR A 147 3.60 -13.20 -6.67
N SER A 148 4.01 -13.99 -5.69
CA SER A 148 5.16 -13.71 -4.82
C SER A 148 6.12 -14.90 -4.86
N ALA A 149 7.42 -14.65 -5.14
CA ALA A 149 8.44 -15.69 -5.28
C ALA A 149 8.04 -16.86 -6.21
N GLY A 150 7.28 -16.57 -7.28
CA GLY A 150 6.79 -17.59 -8.23
C GLY A 150 5.53 -18.35 -7.78
N VAL A 151 5.05 -18.13 -6.56
CA VAL A 151 3.81 -18.71 -6.04
C VAL A 151 2.65 -17.73 -6.28
N LYS A 152 1.51 -18.25 -6.74
CA LYS A 152 0.29 -17.44 -6.91
C LYS A 152 -0.22 -16.98 -5.56
N ASN A 153 -0.41 -15.68 -5.39
CA ASN A 153 -1.07 -15.12 -4.21
C ASN A 153 -2.58 -15.39 -4.25
N ASP A 154 -3.17 -15.56 -3.07
CA ASP A 154 -4.61 -15.67 -2.92
C ASP A 154 -5.25 -14.26 -2.94
N VAL A 155 -5.12 -13.60 -4.10
CA VAL A 155 -5.71 -12.29 -4.38
C VAL A 155 -6.44 -12.37 -5.71
N ASP A 156 -7.74 -12.13 -5.67
CA ASP A 156 -8.60 -12.03 -6.84
C ASP A 156 -9.65 -10.92 -6.67
N GLU A 157 -10.39 -10.66 -7.70
CA GLU A 157 -11.42 -9.62 -7.70
C GLU A 157 -12.49 -9.85 -6.62
N GLU A 158 -12.93 -11.10 -6.45
CA GLU A 158 -13.95 -11.44 -5.47
C GLU A 158 -13.46 -11.22 -4.04
N GLY A 159 -12.22 -11.61 -3.75
CA GLY A 159 -11.56 -11.37 -2.46
C GLY A 159 -11.41 -9.89 -2.15
N ILE A 160 -11.06 -9.07 -3.15
CA ILE A 160 -11.00 -7.62 -3.00
C ILE A 160 -12.39 -7.05 -2.69
N ARG A 161 -13.41 -7.37 -3.49
CA ARG A 161 -14.79 -6.90 -3.27
C ARG A 161 -15.34 -7.29 -1.90
N ARG A 162 -15.04 -8.50 -1.45
CA ARG A 162 -15.41 -9.00 -0.11
C ARG A 162 -14.68 -8.26 1.00
N SER A 163 -13.38 -8.05 0.87
CA SER A 163 -12.57 -7.34 1.88
C SER A 163 -12.98 -5.87 2.01
N PHE A 164 -13.22 -5.21 0.88
CA PHE A 164 -13.62 -3.81 0.82
C PHE A 164 -15.13 -3.61 0.73
N ALA A 165 -15.91 -4.40 1.49
CA ALA A 165 -17.35 -4.19 1.60
C ALA A 165 -17.66 -2.75 2.04
N GLY A 166 -18.59 -2.07 1.32
CA GLY A 166 -18.91 -0.65 1.54
C GLY A 166 -17.98 0.34 0.82
N TRP A 167 -17.05 -0.17 0.00
CA TRP A 167 -16.34 0.63 -0.99
C TRP A 167 -16.91 0.34 -2.39
N ARG A 168 -16.97 1.34 -3.23
CA ARG A 168 -17.33 1.18 -4.65
C ARG A 168 -16.06 0.95 -5.46
N VAL A 169 -15.98 -0.18 -6.15
CA VAL A 169 -14.89 -0.43 -7.11
C VAL A 169 -15.16 0.39 -8.37
N GLU A 170 -14.34 1.38 -8.63
CA GLU A 170 -14.42 2.24 -9.82
C GLU A 170 -13.71 1.63 -11.02
N ARG A 171 -12.54 1.05 -10.77
CA ARG A 171 -11.72 0.38 -11.78
C ARG A 171 -11.00 -0.80 -11.15
N LEU A 172 -10.94 -1.90 -11.86
CA LEU A 172 -10.14 -3.06 -11.52
C LEU A 172 -9.55 -3.63 -12.82
N GLU A 173 -8.26 -3.77 -12.85
CA GLU A 173 -7.57 -4.29 -14.02
C GLU A 173 -6.35 -5.12 -13.62
N GLN A 174 -6.00 -6.11 -14.44
CA GLN A 174 -4.72 -6.76 -14.37
C GLN A 174 -3.72 -5.99 -15.23
N SER A 175 -2.51 -5.81 -14.70
CA SER A 175 -1.44 -5.10 -15.39
C SER A 175 -0.11 -5.80 -15.16
N ASP A 176 0.78 -5.66 -16.11
CA ASP A 176 2.18 -6.05 -15.98
C ASP A 176 3.00 -4.78 -15.70
N VAL A 177 3.51 -4.67 -14.48
CA VAL A 177 4.24 -3.49 -14.00
C VAL A 177 5.73 -3.81 -13.91
N PRO A 178 6.61 -3.01 -14.55
CA PRO A 178 8.05 -3.21 -14.43
C PRO A 178 8.52 -2.90 -13.00
N SER A 179 9.33 -3.78 -12.43
CA SER A 179 10.10 -3.53 -11.21
C SER A 179 11.57 -3.35 -11.54
N ASP A 180 12.39 -3.07 -10.53
CA ASP A 180 13.84 -2.90 -10.74
C ASP A 180 14.52 -4.19 -11.24
N THR A 181 13.94 -5.35 -10.98
CA THR A 181 14.53 -6.66 -11.29
C THR A 181 13.71 -7.55 -12.22
N ARG A 182 12.40 -7.28 -12.36
CA ARG A 182 11.48 -8.14 -13.13
C ARG A 182 10.18 -7.42 -13.46
N THR A 183 9.33 -8.03 -14.28
CA THR A 183 7.94 -7.61 -14.47
C THR A 183 7.05 -8.29 -13.44
N LEU A 184 6.22 -7.51 -12.77
CA LEU A 184 5.24 -7.99 -11.79
C LEU A 184 3.86 -8.01 -12.41
N ARG A 185 3.17 -9.15 -12.34
CA ARG A 185 1.75 -9.21 -12.67
C ARG A 185 0.93 -8.86 -11.44
N VAL A 186 0.09 -7.83 -11.58
CA VAL A 186 -0.62 -7.20 -10.46
C VAL A 186 -2.10 -7.00 -10.79
N LEU A 187 -2.91 -6.87 -9.73
CA LEU A 187 -4.21 -6.20 -9.79
C LEU A 187 -4.01 -4.74 -9.37
N VAL A 188 -4.51 -3.84 -10.19
CA VAL A 188 -4.63 -2.41 -9.87
C VAL A 188 -6.10 -2.10 -9.67
N VAL A 189 -6.44 -1.51 -8.53
CA VAL A 189 -7.82 -1.26 -8.16
C VAL A 189 -7.98 0.18 -7.68
N ARG A 190 -8.94 0.89 -8.25
CA ARG A 190 -9.43 2.19 -7.75
C ARG A 190 -10.73 1.98 -7.02
N LEU A 191 -10.78 2.43 -5.78
CA LEU A 191 -11.93 2.30 -4.90
C LEU A 191 -12.35 3.68 -4.39
N GLU A 192 -13.65 3.88 -4.21
CA GLU A 192 -14.21 5.03 -3.51
C GLU A 192 -14.95 4.55 -2.26
N ARG A 193 -14.67 5.19 -1.11
CA ARG A 193 -15.38 4.92 0.12
C ARG A 193 -16.82 5.38 0.02
N GLY A 194 -17.76 4.45 0.18
CA GLY A 194 -19.18 4.75 0.33
C GLY A 194 -19.50 5.60 1.58
N PRO A 195 -20.71 6.12 1.70
CA PRO A 195 -21.18 6.81 2.90
C PRO A 195 -21.12 5.90 4.13
N ASP A 196 -21.27 6.49 5.31
CA ASP A 196 -21.39 5.77 6.59
C ASP A 196 -22.72 5.05 6.72
#